data_0afe274696f07949e51d59c699bb090d
#
_entry.id   0afe274696f07949e51d59c699bb090d
#
_cell.length_a   1.000
_cell.length_b   1.000
_cell.length_c   1.000
_cell.angle_alpha   90.00
_cell.angle_beta   90.00
_cell.angle_gamma   90.00
#
_symmetry.space_group_name_H-M   'P 1'
#
loop_
_entity.id
_entity.type
_entity.pdbx_description
1 polymer ?
#
loop_
_entity_poly.entity_id
_entity_poly.type
_entity_poly.pdbx_seq_one_letter_code
_entity_poly.pdbx_strand_id
1 'polypeptide(L)'
;LSVEDAAAGVIELLDLTLSEYLRANISAKGYNPAEFTCFSYGGAGPVHTYGYTEGVGFKDVVVPAWAAGFSAFGCACADFEYRYDKSVDLGVAQFASDEQKAAACATLQEAWEELATKVIDEFVINGYKAEDVLLIPGYKMQYMGQLNDLEIVSPVTSAAIAADWQQIIDSFESTYGRVYANSARSPELGFSVTGAILRGMVVTQKPVLPEDPDCGPTPPKDAYLGTRPFYRHKKWVEAALWKMESLKAGNHIVGPAIIESDATTFVVPDGFETTIDKHRLFHLKEVK
;
A
#
# COMPACT_ATOMS: atom_id res chain seq x y z
N LEU A 1 -33.20 -20.77 3.67
CA LEU A 1 -32.07 -20.44 2.80
C LEU A 1 -31.74 -21.66 1.93
N SER A 2 -31.59 -21.51 0.64
CA SER A 2 -31.01 -22.53 -0.23
C SER A 2 -29.51 -22.70 0.09
N VAL A 3 -28.88 -23.75 -0.43
CA VAL A 3 -27.43 -23.95 -0.29
C VAL A 3 -26.67 -22.82 -0.97
N GLU A 4 -27.16 -22.39 -2.14
CA GLU A 4 -26.59 -21.29 -2.93
C GLU A 4 -26.69 -19.96 -2.20
N ASP A 5 -27.85 -19.67 -1.59
CA ASP A 5 -28.04 -18.45 -0.79
C ASP A 5 -27.11 -18.42 0.43
N ALA A 6 -26.95 -19.57 1.08
CA ALA A 6 -26.05 -19.67 2.23
C ALA A 6 -24.59 -19.47 1.82
N ALA A 7 -24.16 -20.09 0.72
CA ALA A 7 -22.82 -19.94 0.16
C ALA A 7 -22.55 -18.49 -0.29
N ALA A 8 -23.48 -17.88 -1.01
CA ALA A 8 -23.38 -16.48 -1.43
C ALA A 8 -23.30 -15.53 -0.23
N GLY A 9 -24.09 -15.78 0.82
CA GLY A 9 -24.04 -14.98 2.05
C GLY A 9 -22.70 -15.05 2.78
N VAL A 10 -22.02 -16.20 2.76
CA VAL A 10 -20.67 -16.35 3.32
C VAL A 10 -19.67 -15.50 2.52
N ILE A 11 -19.73 -15.54 1.18
CA ILE A 11 -18.88 -14.75 0.30
C ILE A 11 -19.13 -13.25 0.51
N GLU A 12 -20.40 -12.82 0.51
CA GLU A 12 -20.77 -11.41 0.73
C GLU A 12 -20.26 -10.90 2.08
N LEU A 13 -20.37 -11.71 3.15
CA LEU A 13 -19.86 -11.33 4.47
C LEU A 13 -18.34 -11.19 4.48
N LEU A 14 -17.62 -12.09 3.81
CA LEU A 14 -16.17 -12.01 3.65
C LEU A 14 -15.78 -10.73 2.90
N ASP A 15 -16.40 -10.47 1.77
CA ASP A 15 -16.10 -9.31 0.91
C ASP A 15 -16.37 -7.99 1.64
N LEU A 16 -17.49 -7.90 2.38
CA LEU A 16 -17.81 -6.75 3.23
C LEU A 16 -16.76 -6.55 4.33
N THR A 17 -16.35 -7.62 5.00
CA THR A 17 -15.32 -7.56 6.05
C THR A 17 -13.99 -7.05 5.48
N LEU A 18 -13.58 -7.54 4.33
CA LEU A 18 -12.36 -7.08 3.63
C LEU A 18 -12.48 -5.62 3.20
N SER A 19 -13.63 -5.20 2.66
CA SER A 19 -13.89 -3.82 2.27
C SER A 19 -13.76 -2.86 3.46
N GLU A 20 -14.39 -3.18 4.58
CA GLU A 20 -14.31 -2.37 5.81
C GLU A 20 -12.89 -2.31 6.35
N TYR A 21 -12.15 -3.44 6.32
CA TYR A 21 -10.76 -3.48 6.74
C TYR A 21 -9.86 -2.59 5.85
N LEU A 22 -10.05 -2.62 4.54
CA LEU A 22 -9.34 -1.74 3.61
C LEU A 22 -9.63 -0.26 3.89
N ARG A 23 -10.91 0.10 4.04
CA ARG A 23 -11.33 1.47 4.36
C ARG A 23 -10.70 1.95 5.67
N ALA A 24 -10.78 1.13 6.71
CA ALA A 24 -10.22 1.47 8.03
C ALA A 24 -8.71 1.71 7.96
N ASN A 25 -7.96 0.84 7.27
CA ASN A 25 -6.50 0.99 7.14
C ASN A 25 -6.08 2.21 6.33
N ILE A 26 -6.79 2.53 5.24
CA ILE A 26 -6.51 3.69 4.40
C ILE A 26 -6.84 4.97 5.19
N SER A 27 -8.00 5.02 5.83
CA SER A 27 -8.45 6.16 6.62
C SER A 27 -7.58 6.41 7.85
N ALA A 28 -7.13 5.36 8.54
CA ALA A 28 -6.24 5.48 9.70
C ALA A 28 -4.89 6.13 9.36
N LYS A 29 -4.49 6.08 8.08
CA LYS A 29 -3.29 6.77 7.58
C LYS A 29 -3.59 8.16 6.99
N GLY A 30 -4.84 8.60 7.04
CA GLY A 30 -5.28 9.88 6.49
C GLY A 30 -5.24 9.96 4.95
N TYR A 31 -5.35 8.82 4.27
CA TYR A 31 -5.35 8.75 2.80
C TYR A 31 -6.77 8.67 2.22
N ASN A 32 -6.90 9.11 0.97
CA ASN A 32 -8.14 8.97 0.20
C ASN A 32 -8.00 7.79 -0.80
N PRO A 33 -8.88 6.79 -0.78
CA PRO A 33 -8.85 5.68 -1.73
C PRO A 33 -8.78 6.12 -3.21
N ALA A 34 -9.42 7.23 -3.56
CA ALA A 34 -9.41 7.77 -4.93
C ALA A 34 -8.01 8.18 -5.45
N GLU A 35 -6.99 8.23 -4.60
CA GLU A 35 -5.61 8.50 -4.98
C GLU A 35 -4.79 7.22 -5.19
N PHE A 36 -5.38 6.05 -4.91
CA PHE A 36 -4.67 4.77 -4.91
C PHE A 36 -5.20 3.80 -5.94
N THR A 37 -4.30 3.00 -6.48
CA THR A 37 -4.60 1.78 -7.24
C THR A 37 -4.62 0.59 -6.30
N CYS A 38 -5.69 -0.19 -6.33
CA CYS A 38 -5.79 -1.44 -5.59
C CYS A 38 -5.25 -2.59 -6.46
N PHE A 39 -4.19 -3.25 -6.02
CA PHE A 39 -3.72 -4.49 -6.62
C PHE A 39 -4.32 -5.69 -5.91
N SER A 40 -5.10 -6.49 -6.65
CA SER A 40 -5.65 -7.75 -6.18
C SER A 40 -4.78 -8.91 -6.67
N TYR A 41 -4.27 -9.73 -5.76
CA TYR A 41 -3.32 -10.78 -6.11
C TYR A 41 -3.42 -11.99 -5.17
N GLY A 42 -2.60 -13.01 -5.44
CA GLY A 42 -2.65 -14.31 -4.79
C GLY A 42 -3.56 -15.30 -5.53
N GLY A 43 -3.70 -16.50 -5.02
CA GLY A 43 -4.53 -17.54 -5.63
C GLY A 43 -6.03 -17.22 -5.58
N ALA A 44 -6.53 -16.74 -4.42
CA ALA A 44 -7.95 -16.46 -4.19
C ALA A 44 -8.31 -14.97 -4.27
N GLY A 45 -7.35 -14.04 -4.12
CA GLY A 45 -7.63 -12.60 -4.14
C GLY A 45 -8.46 -12.16 -5.36
N PRO A 46 -8.09 -12.54 -6.58
CA PRO A 46 -8.78 -12.12 -7.78
C PRO A 46 -10.24 -12.60 -7.90
N VAL A 47 -10.63 -13.69 -7.24
CA VAL A 47 -12.02 -14.14 -7.19
C VAL A 47 -12.92 -13.13 -6.45
N HIS A 48 -12.39 -12.51 -5.41
CA HIS A 48 -13.10 -11.60 -4.52
C HIS A 48 -12.95 -10.12 -4.90
N THR A 49 -12.12 -9.78 -5.91
CA THR A 49 -11.73 -8.41 -6.23
C THR A 49 -12.92 -7.46 -6.31
N TYR A 50 -13.95 -7.82 -7.06
CA TYR A 50 -15.12 -6.98 -7.23
C TYR A 50 -15.85 -6.74 -5.90
N GLY A 51 -16.00 -7.77 -5.07
CA GLY A 51 -16.77 -7.71 -3.84
C GLY A 51 -16.15 -6.78 -2.79
N TYR A 52 -14.85 -6.87 -2.57
CA TYR A 52 -14.19 -6.04 -1.55
C TYR A 52 -13.75 -4.66 -2.06
N THR A 53 -13.71 -4.43 -3.38
CA THR A 53 -13.35 -3.10 -3.92
C THR A 53 -14.56 -2.27 -4.31
N GLU A 54 -15.74 -2.90 -4.50
CA GLU A 54 -16.98 -2.21 -4.83
C GLU A 54 -17.31 -1.15 -3.78
N GLY A 55 -17.57 0.08 -4.24
CA GLY A 55 -17.92 1.20 -3.38
C GLY A 55 -16.79 1.75 -2.50
N VAL A 56 -15.57 1.20 -2.51
CA VAL A 56 -14.43 1.79 -1.79
C VAL A 56 -13.95 3.06 -2.47
N GLY A 57 -14.04 3.14 -3.80
CA GLY A 57 -13.73 4.33 -4.59
C GLY A 57 -12.26 4.45 -4.95
N PHE A 58 -11.57 3.33 -5.18
CA PHE A 58 -10.20 3.35 -5.70
C PHE A 58 -10.12 4.04 -7.06
N LYS A 59 -8.98 4.68 -7.33
CA LYS A 59 -8.66 5.27 -8.64
C LYS A 59 -8.66 4.21 -9.74
N ASP A 60 -8.13 3.04 -9.45
CA ASP A 60 -8.05 1.89 -10.34
C ASP A 60 -8.01 0.60 -9.53
N VAL A 61 -8.48 -0.50 -10.10
CA VAL A 61 -8.46 -1.83 -9.50
C VAL A 61 -7.81 -2.78 -10.51
N VAL A 62 -6.70 -3.37 -10.10
CA VAL A 62 -5.82 -4.10 -11.01
C VAL A 62 -5.59 -5.54 -10.53
N VAL A 63 -5.69 -6.47 -11.46
CA VAL A 63 -5.34 -7.89 -11.25
C VAL A 63 -4.21 -8.25 -12.23
N PRO A 64 -3.00 -8.59 -11.75
CA PRO A 64 -1.93 -9.07 -12.63
C PRO A 64 -2.26 -10.46 -13.21
N ALA A 65 -1.91 -10.73 -14.47
CA ALA A 65 -2.04 -12.06 -15.06
C ALA A 65 -1.24 -13.13 -14.28
N TRP A 66 -0.19 -12.70 -13.56
CA TRP A 66 0.62 -13.54 -12.66
C TRP A 66 0.28 -13.31 -11.18
N ALA A 67 -0.97 -13.02 -10.87
CA ALA A 67 -1.43 -12.67 -9.52
C ALA A 67 -0.98 -13.68 -8.45
N ALA A 68 -0.95 -14.97 -8.75
CA ALA A 68 -0.50 -16.00 -7.81
C ALA A 68 0.98 -15.84 -7.39
N GLY A 69 1.83 -15.32 -8.28
CA GLY A 69 3.25 -15.04 -8.04
C GLY A 69 3.57 -13.59 -7.67
N PHE A 70 2.58 -12.72 -7.54
CA PHE A 70 2.79 -11.28 -7.39
C PHE A 70 3.56 -10.90 -6.11
N SER A 71 3.37 -11.66 -5.02
CA SER A 71 4.18 -11.45 -3.80
C SER A 71 5.68 -11.71 -4.03
N ALA A 72 6.02 -12.75 -4.79
CA ALA A 72 7.40 -13.05 -5.13
C ALA A 72 8.00 -11.96 -6.05
N PHE A 73 7.19 -11.46 -7.00
CA PHE A 73 7.58 -10.30 -7.81
C PHE A 73 7.80 -9.06 -6.93
N GLY A 74 6.92 -8.80 -5.95
CA GLY A 74 7.09 -7.73 -4.99
C GLY A 74 8.40 -7.85 -4.20
N CYS A 75 8.75 -9.06 -3.74
CA CYS A 75 10.03 -9.32 -3.09
C CYS A 75 11.23 -9.04 -4.02
N ALA A 76 11.12 -9.41 -5.31
CA ALA A 76 12.17 -9.12 -6.29
C ALA A 76 12.30 -7.62 -6.62
N CYS A 77 11.24 -6.84 -6.38
CA CYS A 77 11.23 -5.39 -6.53
C CYS A 77 11.63 -4.64 -5.26
N ALA A 78 11.71 -5.32 -4.11
CA ALA A 78 12.01 -4.67 -2.85
C ALA A 78 13.51 -4.29 -2.79
N ASP A 79 13.80 -3.19 -2.12
CA ASP A 79 15.14 -2.84 -1.68
C ASP A 79 15.46 -3.61 -0.38
N PHE A 80 16.72 -3.82 -0.10
CA PHE A 80 17.11 -4.31 1.21
C PHE A 80 17.01 -3.17 2.21
N GLU A 81 16.22 -3.38 3.27
CA GLU A 81 16.02 -2.40 4.32
C GLU A 81 16.23 -3.05 5.69
N TYR A 82 17.01 -2.37 6.52
CA TYR A 82 17.07 -2.62 7.96
C TYR A 82 16.56 -1.40 8.69
N ARG A 83 15.79 -1.66 9.75
CA ARG A 83 15.20 -0.62 10.58
C ARG A 83 15.56 -0.87 12.04
N TYR A 84 16.01 0.18 12.70
CA TYR A 84 16.20 0.23 14.13
C TYR A 84 15.48 1.40 14.75
N ASP A 85 14.92 1.17 15.93
CA ASP A 85 14.21 2.14 16.73
C ASP A 85 14.92 2.29 18.08
N LYS A 86 14.97 3.52 18.60
CA LYS A 86 15.45 3.84 19.93
C LYS A 86 14.42 4.71 20.65
N SER A 87 14.05 4.34 21.88
CA SER A 87 13.19 5.20 22.69
C SER A 87 13.94 6.47 23.05
N VAL A 88 13.26 7.58 22.92
CA VAL A 88 13.73 8.93 23.30
C VAL A 88 12.64 9.54 24.17
N ASP A 89 13.02 10.24 25.22
CA ASP A 89 12.10 11.02 26.06
C ASP A 89 12.48 12.49 25.94
N LEU A 90 11.88 13.15 24.97
CA LEU A 90 12.23 14.53 24.61
C LEU A 90 10.98 15.39 24.50
N GLY A 91 10.77 16.27 25.48
CA GLY A 91 9.69 17.23 25.49
C GLY A 91 10.16 18.64 25.15
N VAL A 92 9.47 19.32 24.22
CA VAL A 92 9.79 20.71 23.82
C VAL A 92 8.51 21.53 23.80
N ALA A 93 8.48 22.61 24.57
CA ALA A 93 7.34 23.52 24.59
C ALA A 93 7.18 24.27 23.26
N GLN A 94 5.97 24.69 22.93
CA GLN A 94 5.69 25.47 21.72
C GLN A 94 6.60 26.68 21.54
N PHE A 95 6.82 27.42 22.60
CA PHE A 95 7.62 28.66 22.62
C PHE A 95 9.01 28.44 23.23
N ALA A 96 9.59 27.25 23.06
CA ALA A 96 10.96 26.98 23.49
C ALA A 96 11.96 27.92 22.81
N SER A 97 13.05 28.26 23.52
CA SER A 97 14.14 29.08 22.95
C SER A 97 14.89 28.32 21.86
N ASP A 98 15.65 29.03 21.03
CA ASP A 98 16.43 28.42 19.97
C ASP A 98 17.52 27.49 20.53
N GLU A 99 18.05 27.77 21.73
CA GLU A 99 18.97 26.89 22.44
C GLU A 99 18.29 25.58 22.84
N GLN A 100 17.05 25.66 23.34
CA GLN A 100 16.27 24.43 23.70
C GLN A 100 15.92 23.61 22.50
N LYS A 101 15.55 24.24 21.38
CA LYS A 101 15.28 23.57 20.11
C LYS A 101 16.54 22.91 19.53
N ALA A 102 17.67 23.60 19.57
CA ALA A 102 18.95 23.05 19.15
C ALA A 102 19.41 21.87 20.02
N ALA A 103 19.20 21.96 21.34
CA ALA A 103 19.48 20.83 22.24
C ALA A 103 18.60 19.62 21.95
N ALA A 104 17.33 19.84 21.60
CA ALA A 104 16.43 18.77 21.16
C ALA A 104 16.91 18.11 19.87
N CYS A 105 17.34 18.91 18.89
CA CYS A 105 17.96 18.41 17.67
C CYS A 105 19.21 17.57 17.95
N ALA A 106 20.09 18.03 18.84
CA ALA A 106 21.30 17.31 19.20
C ALA A 106 20.98 15.93 19.83
N THR A 107 20.00 15.86 20.73
CA THR A 107 19.56 14.59 21.31
C THR A 107 19.01 13.62 20.25
N LEU A 108 18.22 14.12 19.30
CA LEU A 108 17.68 13.30 18.23
C LEU A 108 18.77 12.85 17.26
N GLN A 109 19.71 13.73 16.93
CA GLN A 109 20.87 13.45 16.10
C GLN A 109 21.77 12.35 16.72
N GLU A 110 22.08 12.46 18.00
CA GLU A 110 22.85 11.44 18.73
C GLU A 110 22.17 10.07 18.68
N ALA A 111 20.85 10.04 18.82
CA ALA A 111 20.08 8.81 18.70
C ALA A 111 20.17 8.22 17.29
N TRP A 112 20.07 9.03 16.23
CA TRP A 112 20.23 8.58 14.84
C TRP A 112 21.65 8.08 14.54
N GLU A 113 22.70 8.74 15.07
CA GLU A 113 24.11 8.29 14.90
C GLU A 113 24.36 6.95 15.55
N GLU A 114 23.82 6.72 16.74
CA GLU A 114 23.90 5.40 17.40
C GLU A 114 23.19 4.32 16.55
N LEU A 115 22.01 4.63 16.02
CA LEU A 115 21.25 3.73 15.17
C LEU A 115 21.96 3.49 13.83
N ALA A 116 22.62 4.53 13.28
CA ALA A 116 23.35 4.44 12.01
C ALA A 116 24.47 3.40 12.07
N THR A 117 25.20 3.36 13.18
CA THR A 117 26.23 2.35 13.40
C THR A 117 25.66 0.94 13.30
N LYS A 118 24.54 0.67 13.98
CA LYS A 118 23.88 -0.65 13.97
C LYS A 118 23.38 -1.02 12.56
N VAL A 119 22.75 -0.07 11.88
CA VAL A 119 22.23 -0.27 10.52
C VAL A 119 23.35 -0.59 9.54
N ILE A 120 24.44 0.20 9.57
CA ILE A 120 25.57 0.02 8.66
C ILE A 120 26.25 -1.33 8.92
N ASP A 121 26.47 -1.70 10.19
CA ASP A 121 27.07 -2.97 10.56
C ASP A 121 26.30 -4.17 10.00
N GLU A 122 24.96 -4.14 10.05
CA GLU A 122 24.11 -5.18 9.47
C GLU A 122 24.32 -5.32 7.94
N PHE A 123 24.40 -4.20 7.24
CA PHE A 123 24.67 -4.23 5.79
C PHE A 123 26.07 -4.75 5.49
N VAL A 124 27.08 -4.33 6.24
CA VAL A 124 28.47 -4.76 6.05
C VAL A 124 28.62 -6.27 6.32
N ILE A 125 27.99 -6.80 7.38
CA ILE A 125 27.98 -8.25 7.68
C ILE A 125 27.34 -9.03 6.51
N ASN A 126 26.35 -8.47 5.84
CA ASN A 126 25.69 -9.08 4.69
C ASN A 126 26.38 -8.79 3.34
N GLY A 127 27.60 -8.22 3.35
CA GLY A 127 28.46 -8.07 2.19
C GLY A 127 28.22 -6.79 1.37
N TYR A 128 27.44 -5.84 1.86
CA TYR A 128 27.26 -4.53 1.24
C TYR A 128 28.35 -3.56 1.72
N LYS A 129 28.63 -2.54 0.93
CA LYS A 129 29.53 -1.47 1.35
C LYS A 129 28.78 -0.42 2.14
N ALA A 130 29.41 0.13 3.18
CA ALA A 130 28.82 1.19 4.00
C ALA A 130 28.40 2.43 3.17
N GLU A 131 29.16 2.75 2.12
CA GLU A 131 28.91 3.89 1.21
C GLU A 131 27.68 3.72 0.33
N ASP A 132 27.20 2.49 0.12
CA ASP A 132 26.02 2.18 -0.68
C ASP A 132 24.72 2.25 0.15
N VAL A 133 24.80 2.42 1.46
CA VAL A 133 23.67 2.45 2.38
C VAL A 133 23.07 3.85 2.47
N LEU A 134 21.85 4.00 2.01
CA LEU A 134 21.06 5.21 2.19
C LEU A 134 20.45 5.22 3.60
N LEU A 135 20.80 6.21 4.42
CA LEU A 135 20.23 6.39 5.74
C LEU A 135 19.01 7.30 5.68
N ILE A 136 17.88 6.83 6.18
CA ILE A 136 16.61 7.53 6.18
C ILE A 136 16.16 7.70 7.64
N PRO A 137 16.43 8.86 8.27
CA PRO A 137 16.02 9.13 9.63
C PRO A 137 14.52 9.35 9.73
N GLY A 138 13.98 9.02 10.89
CA GLY A 138 12.59 9.24 11.26
C GLY A 138 12.46 9.41 12.76
N TYR A 139 11.26 9.73 13.19
CA TYR A 139 10.95 9.91 14.62
C TYR A 139 9.48 9.57 14.87
N LYS A 140 9.19 9.27 16.15
CA LYS A 140 7.83 9.17 16.68
C LYS A 140 7.55 10.41 17.50
N MET A 141 6.45 11.10 17.19
CA MET A 141 6.08 12.36 17.85
C MET A 141 4.59 12.43 18.15
N GLN A 142 4.27 13.06 19.24
CA GLN A 142 2.92 13.37 19.69
C GLN A 142 2.88 14.75 20.33
N TYR A 143 1.69 15.33 20.52
CA TYR A 143 1.55 16.45 21.44
C TYR A 143 1.73 15.97 22.88
N MET A 144 2.30 16.80 23.74
CA MET A 144 2.53 16.44 25.15
C MET A 144 1.21 16.05 25.82
N GLY A 145 1.24 14.93 26.53
CA GLY A 145 0.04 14.39 27.21
C GLY A 145 -0.87 13.51 26.37
N GLN A 146 -0.60 13.34 25.09
CA GLN A 146 -1.29 12.34 24.28
C GLN A 146 -0.72 10.92 24.51
N LEU A 147 -1.49 9.89 24.13
CA LEU A 147 -1.10 8.49 24.28
C LEU A 147 -0.59 7.84 22.97
N ASN A 148 -0.95 8.43 21.84
CA ASN A 148 -0.62 7.87 20.52
C ASN A 148 0.33 8.82 19.79
N ASP A 149 1.50 8.31 19.46
CA ASP A 149 2.45 9.01 18.61
C ASP A 149 2.19 8.71 17.12
N LEU A 150 2.72 9.59 16.28
CA LEU A 150 2.78 9.39 14.84
C LEU A 150 4.22 9.14 14.42
N GLU A 151 4.41 8.16 13.57
CA GLU A 151 5.69 7.90 12.92
C GLU A 151 5.85 8.83 11.70
N ILE A 152 6.95 9.56 11.68
CA ILE A 152 7.26 10.58 10.66
C ILE A 152 8.64 10.26 10.06
N VAL A 153 8.73 10.24 8.74
CA VAL A 153 10.02 10.31 8.04
C VAL A 153 10.56 11.73 8.24
N SER A 154 11.80 11.83 8.69
CA SER A 154 12.39 13.14 8.94
C SER A 154 12.52 13.96 7.66
N PRO A 155 12.14 15.25 7.67
CA PRO A 155 12.37 16.14 6.53
C PRO A 155 13.85 16.57 6.42
N VAL A 156 14.64 16.29 7.46
CA VAL A 156 16.08 16.59 7.51
C VAL A 156 16.87 15.30 7.68
N THR A 157 18.02 15.20 7.05
CA THR A 157 18.95 14.08 7.18
C THR A 157 19.90 14.22 8.36
N SER A 158 20.02 15.43 8.90
CA SER A 158 20.78 15.79 10.09
C SER A 158 20.05 16.91 10.82
N ALA A 159 20.00 16.84 12.15
CA ALA A 159 19.34 17.83 12.99
C ALA A 159 20.37 18.46 13.96
N ALA A 160 20.59 19.76 13.83
CA ALA A 160 21.61 20.48 14.59
C ALA A 160 21.16 21.84 15.16
N ILE A 161 20.28 22.53 14.49
CA ILE A 161 19.89 23.91 14.80
C ILE A 161 18.37 24.05 14.97
N ALA A 162 17.96 25.17 15.57
CA ALA A 162 16.54 25.46 15.81
C ALA A 162 15.68 25.45 14.52
N ALA A 163 16.26 25.79 13.37
CA ALA A 163 15.56 25.73 12.08
C ALA A 163 15.24 24.30 11.64
N ASP A 164 16.08 23.31 11.96
CA ASP A 164 15.82 21.89 11.70
C ASP A 164 14.66 21.40 12.58
N TRP A 165 14.63 21.84 13.86
CA TRP A 165 13.50 21.54 14.73
C TRP A 165 12.18 22.07 14.19
N GLN A 166 12.18 23.26 13.61
CA GLN A 166 10.97 23.80 13.00
C GLN A 166 10.49 22.95 11.83
N GLN A 167 11.40 22.47 10.97
CA GLN A 167 11.04 21.56 9.87
C GLN A 167 10.46 20.23 10.40
N ILE A 168 11.03 19.70 11.49
CA ILE A 168 10.53 18.50 12.18
C ILE A 168 9.10 18.72 12.68
N ILE A 169 8.83 19.85 13.34
CA ILE A 169 7.48 20.21 13.79
C ILE A 169 6.53 20.38 12.62
N ASP A 170 6.91 21.09 11.57
CA ASP A 170 6.05 21.34 10.41
C ASP A 170 5.64 20.03 9.72
N SER A 171 6.57 19.08 9.63
CA SER A 171 6.30 17.74 9.09
C SER A 171 5.33 16.93 9.96
N PHE A 172 5.50 17.00 11.29
CA PHE A 172 4.56 16.39 12.24
C PHE A 172 3.16 17.02 12.14
N GLU A 173 3.07 18.35 12.20
CA GLU A 173 1.82 19.11 12.12
C GLU A 173 1.06 18.79 10.81
N SER A 174 1.77 18.74 9.68
CA SER A 174 1.20 18.37 8.39
C SER A 174 0.62 16.96 8.40
N THR A 175 1.38 16.00 8.94
CA THR A 175 0.94 14.60 9.04
C THR A 175 -0.22 14.45 10.01
N TYR A 176 -0.16 15.11 11.16
CA TYR A 176 -1.20 15.10 12.17
C TYR A 176 -2.53 15.65 11.62
N GLY A 177 -2.47 16.79 10.91
CA GLY A 177 -3.65 17.40 10.29
C GLY A 177 -4.27 16.53 9.20
N ARG A 178 -3.46 15.72 8.49
CA ARG A 178 -3.96 14.75 7.50
C ARG A 178 -4.63 13.53 8.16
N VAL A 179 -4.06 13.04 9.27
CA VAL A 179 -4.59 11.84 9.97
C VAL A 179 -5.83 12.17 10.79
N TYR A 180 -5.81 13.26 11.56
CA TYR A 180 -6.85 13.59 12.54
C TYR A 180 -7.71 14.80 12.19
N ALA A 181 -7.38 15.55 11.19
CA ALA A 181 -7.87 16.84 10.72
C ALA A 181 -7.08 18.05 11.28
N ASN A 182 -7.06 19.12 10.50
CA ASN A 182 -6.34 20.35 10.88
C ASN A 182 -6.84 20.98 12.18
N SER A 183 -8.14 20.83 12.46
CA SER A 183 -8.78 21.36 13.69
C SER A 183 -8.41 20.62 14.97
N ALA A 184 -7.77 19.43 14.83
CA ALA A 184 -7.33 18.63 15.97
C ALA A 184 -5.89 18.95 16.41
N ARG A 185 -5.18 19.82 15.67
CA ARG A 185 -3.83 20.26 16.05
C ARG A 185 -3.88 21.05 17.35
N SER A 186 -2.90 20.82 18.20
CA SER A 186 -2.82 21.44 19.52
C SER A 186 -1.37 21.81 19.88
N PRO A 187 -0.70 22.69 19.08
CA PRO A 187 0.70 23.06 19.29
C PRO A 187 0.95 23.72 20.66
N GLU A 188 -0.06 24.33 21.26
CA GLU A 188 -0.01 24.91 22.59
C GLU A 188 0.33 23.91 23.71
N LEU A 189 0.09 22.61 23.47
CA LEU A 189 0.48 21.56 24.42
C LEU A 189 1.99 21.29 24.42
N GLY A 190 2.69 21.74 23.38
CA GLY A 190 4.08 21.35 23.14
C GLY A 190 4.19 19.97 22.47
N PHE A 191 5.41 19.58 22.18
CA PHE A 191 5.76 18.40 21.37
C PHE A 191 6.58 17.42 22.17
N SER A 192 6.26 16.12 22.05
CA SER A 192 7.02 15.04 22.68
C SER A 192 7.51 14.08 21.60
N VAL A 193 8.82 13.91 21.49
CA VAL A 193 9.44 12.84 20.68
C VAL A 193 9.62 11.64 21.59
N THR A 194 8.96 10.53 21.25
CA THR A 194 8.96 9.28 22.02
C THR A 194 9.94 8.27 21.48
N GLY A 195 10.41 8.44 20.24
CA GLY A 195 11.37 7.53 19.62
C GLY A 195 12.08 8.14 18.41
N ALA A 196 13.33 7.76 18.25
CA ALA A 196 14.11 7.94 17.04
C ALA A 196 14.03 6.65 16.22
N ILE A 197 13.95 6.79 14.91
CA ILE A 197 13.91 5.70 13.94
C ILE A 197 15.03 5.94 12.94
N LEU A 198 15.74 4.88 12.55
CA LEU A 198 16.63 4.94 11.41
C LEU A 198 16.40 3.73 10.52
N ARG A 199 16.15 3.99 9.25
CA ARG A 199 16.13 2.98 8.22
C ARG A 199 17.38 3.13 7.36
N GLY A 200 18.06 2.01 7.12
CA GLY A 200 19.10 1.94 6.10
C GLY A 200 18.57 1.15 4.93
N MET A 201 18.87 1.59 3.72
CA MET A 201 18.39 0.97 2.50
C MET A 201 19.50 0.88 1.47
N VAL A 202 19.63 -0.29 0.83
CA VAL A 202 20.45 -0.48 -0.36
C VAL A 202 19.53 -0.72 -1.55
N VAL A 203 19.65 0.14 -2.57
CA VAL A 203 18.85 0.06 -3.79
C VAL A 203 19.28 -1.15 -4.61
N THR A 204 18.35 -2.06 -4.89
CA THR A 204 18.58 -3.24 -5.72
C THR A 204 18.19 -2.99 -7.17
N GLN A 205 18.74 -3.83 -8.07
CA GLN A 205 18.29 -3.80 -9.46
C GLN A 205 16.85 -4.31 -9.54
N LYS A 206 15.96 -3.50 -10.12
CA LYS A 206 14.55 -3.84 -10.25
C LYS A 206 14.29 -4.66 -11.52
N PRO A 207 13.42 -5.68 -11.45
CA PRO A 207 12.96 -6.37 -12.65
C PRO A 207 12.21 -5.41 -13.56
N VAL A 208 12.44 -5.53 -14.86
CA VAL A 208 11.71 -4.76 -15.88
C VAL A 208 10.54 -5.62 -16.35
N LEU A 209 9.33 -5.09 -16.27
CA LEU A 209 8.16 -5.76 -16.82
C LEU A 209 8.23 -5.75 -18.35
N PRO A 210 8.03 -6.90 -19.02
CA PRO A 210 7.92 -6.92 -20.48
C PRO A 210 6.69 -6.16 -20.93
N GLU A 211 6.76 -5.61 -22.15
CA GLU A 211 5.65 -4.93 -22.80
C GLU A 211 5.16 -5.79 -23.96
N ASP A 212 3.90 -6.21 -23.92
CA ASP A 212 3.24 -6.91 -25.01
C ASP A 212 2.65 -5.90 -26.00
N PRO A 213 2.68 -6.21 -27.32
CA PRO A 213 2.02 -5.36 -28.31
C PRO A 213 0.51 -5.37 -28.13
N ASP A 214 -0.14 -4.22 -28.39
CA ASP A 214 -1.60 -4.12 -28.40
C ASP A 214 -2.18 -4.98 -29.54
N CYS A 215 -3.03 -5.94 -29.17
CA CYS A 215 -3.72 -6.85 -30.08
C CYS A 215 -5.18 -6.46 -30.35
N GLY A 216 -5.61 -5.30 -29.85
CA GLY A 216 -6.98 -4.79 -29.97
C GLY A 216 -7.97 -5.43 -29.00
N PRO A 217 -9.23 -4.93 -29.00
CA PRO A 217 -10.19 -5.24 -27.95
C PRO A 217 -10.76 -6.67 -28.02
N THR A 218 -10.68 -7.34 -29.17
CA THR A 218 -11.32 -8.65 -29.36
C THR A 218 -10.41 -9.78 -28.88
N PRO A 219 -10.81 -10.56 -27.84
CA PRO A 219 -10.07 -11.72 -27.40
C PRO A 219 -9.89 -12.77 -28.48
N PRO A 220 -8.76 -13.50 -28.51
CA PRO A 220 -8.56 -14.62 -29.42
C PRO A 220 -9.60 -15.74 -29.21
N LYS A 221 -9.99 -16.43 -30.28
CA LYS A 221 -11.01 -17.48 -30.20
C LYS A 221 -10.60 -18.66 -29.32
N ASP A 222 -9.33 -18.99 -29.28
CA ASP A 222 -8.75 -20.04 -28.44
C ASP A 222 -8.68 -19.66 -26.94
N ALA A 223 -8.88 -18.40 -26.61
CA ALA A 223 -9.04 -17.97 -25.23
C ALA A 223 -10.43 -18.28 -24.65
N TYR A 224 -11.45 -18.45 -25.51
CA TYR A 224 -12.81 -18.75 -25.06
C TYR A 224 -13.01 -20.24 -24.80
N LEU A 225 -13.38 -20.60 -23.57
CA LEU A 225 -13.55 -21.99 -23.13
C LEU A 225 -15.03 -22.44 -23.05
N GLY A 226 -15.98 -21.51 -23.26
CA GLY A 226 -17.40 -21.78 -23.14
C GLY A 226 -18.08 -20.92 -22.08
N THR A 227 -19.10 -21.45 -21.43
CA THR A 227 -19.81 -20.76 -20.33
C THR A 227 -19.82 -21.62 -19.06
N ARG A 228 -19.98 -20.95 -17.93
CA ARG A 228 -20.14 -21.58 -16.62
C ARG A 228 -21.26 -20.88 -15.84
N PRO A 229 -22.20 -21.61 -15.20
CA PRO A 229 -23.19 -20.99 -14.32
C PRO A 229 -22.50 -20.34 -13.11
N PHE A 230 -22.90 -19.11 -12.82
CA PHE A 230 -22.40 -18.29 -11.71
C PHE A 230 -23.58 -17.76 -10.90
N TYR A 231 -23.59 -18.00 -9.58
CA TYR A 231 -24.68 -17.58 -8.70
C TYR A 231 -24.36 -16.21 -8.08
N ARG A 232 -25.18 -15.21 -8.41
CA ARG A 232 -25.06 -13.86 -7.84
C ARG A 232 -26.44 -13.21 -7.74
N HIS A 233 -26.66 -12.39 -6.71
CA HIS A 233 -27.91 -11.67 -6.49
C HIS A 233 -29.14 -12.60 -6.53
N LYS A 234 -29.02 -13.78 -5.90
CA LYS A 234 -30.06 -14.82 -5.83
C LYS A 234 -30.49 -15.38 -7.20
N LYS A 235 -29.62 -15.33 -8.18
CA LYS A 235 -29.86 -15.82 -9.54
C LYS A 235 -28.63 -16.55 -10.09
N TRP A 236 -28.89 -17.57 -10.88
CA TRP A 236 -27.89 -18.17 -11.75
C TRP A 236 -27.77 -17.34 -13.04
N VAL A 237 -26.57 -16.98 -13.41
CA VAL A 237 -26.23 -16.31 -14.67
C VAL A 237 -25.17 -17.15 -15.39
N GLU A 238 -25.21 -17.16 -16.72
CA GLU A 238 -24.16 -17.80 -17.52
C GLU A 238 -22.99 -16.81 -17.69
N ALA A 239 -21.84 -17.14 -17.09
CA ALA A 239 -20.62 -16.36 -17.24
C ALA A 239 -19.77 -16.92 -18.37
N ALA A 240 -19.22 -16.05 -19.23
CA ALA A 240 -18.24 -16.43 -20.25
C ALA A 240 -16.95 -16.90 -19.59
N LEU A 241 -16.42 -18.05 -20.00
CA LEU A 241 -15.22 -18.63 -19.43
C LEU A 241 -14.03 -18.38 -20.36
N TRP A 242 -12.96 -17.80 -19.82
CA TRP A 242 -11.78 -17.40 -20.56
C TRP A 242 -10.50 -17.98 -19.97
N LYS A 243 -9.59 -18.44 -20.84
CA LYS A 243 -8.25 -18.87 -20.47
C LYS A 243 -7.33 -17.66 -20.36
N MET A 244 -6.84 -17.36 -19.15
CA MET A 244 -6.03 -16.17 -18.85
C MET A 244 -4.76 -16.06 -19.69
N GLU A 245 -4.06 -17.18 -19.91
CA GLU A 245 -2.80 -17.22 -20.63
C GLU A 245 -2.95 -16.88 -22.12
N SER A 246 -4.13 -17.16 -22.72
CA SER A 246 -4.42 -16.87 -24.13
C SER A 246 -4.85 -15.42 -24.38
N LEU A 247 -5.26 -14.69 -23.32
CA LEU A 247 -5.65 -13.29 -23.44
C LEU A 247 -4.43 -12.41 -23.70
N LYS A 248 -4.61 -11.31 -24.43
CA LYS A 248 -3.54 -10.42 -24.91
C LYS A 248 -3.76 -8.98 -24.46
N ALA A 249 -2.68 -8.19 -24.50
CA ALA A 249 -2.78 -6.75 -24.32
C ALA A 249 -3.76 -6.13 -25.32
N GLY A 250 -4.56 -5.18 -24.87
CA GLY A 250 -5.65 -4.55 -25.61
C GLY A 250 -6.99 -5.27 -25.49
N ASN A 251 -7.03 -6.57 -25.12
CA ASN A 251 -8.30 -7.29 -25.03
C ASN A 251 -9.24 -6.68 -23.99
N HIS A 252 -10.53 -6.69 -24.31
CA HIS A 252 -11.61 -6.14 -23.50
C HIS A 252 -12.65 -7.25 -23.26
N ILE A 253 -13.02 -7.47 -22.00
CA ILE A 253 -13.97 -8.49 -21.59
C ILE A 253 -15.04 -7.81 -20.73
N VAL A 254 -16.30 -8.00 -21.14
CA VAL A 254 -17.46 -7.53 -20.39
C VAL A 254 -18.02 -8.69 -19.56
N GLY A 255 -18.37 -8.41 -18.32
CA GLY A 255 -19.03 -9.37 -17.44
C GLY A 255 -20.51 -9.65 -17.80
N PRO A 256 -21.07 -10.80 -17.36
CA PRO A 256 -20.43 -11.74 -16.43
C PRO A 256 -19.39 -12.65 -17.12
N ALA A 257 -18.19 -12.68 -16.57
CA ALA A 257 -17.09 -13.48 -17.09
C ALA A 257 -16.22 -14.06 -15.96
N ILE A 258 -15.64 -15.22 -16.22
CA ILE A 258 -14.66 -15.89 -15.36
C ILE A 258 -13.40 -16.07 -16.20
N ILE A 259 -12.28 -15.52 -15.72
CA ILE A 259 -10.97 -15.62 -16.38
C ILE A 259 -10.12 -16.50 -15.47
N GLU A 260 -9.78 -17.71 -15.94
CA GLU A 260 -9.07 -18.69 -15.13
C GLU A 260 -7.70 -19.05 -15.67
N SER A 261 -6.81 -19.39 -14.76
CA SER A 261 -5.51 -20.00 -14.97
C SER A 261 -5.34 -21.17 -14.00
N ASP A 262 -4.25 -21.92 -14.14
CA ASP A 262 -3.94 -23.03 -13.22
C ASP A 262 -3.72 -22.55 -11.76
N ALA A 263 -3.41 -21.27 -11.55
CA ALA A 263 -2.97 -20.74 -10.26
C ALA A 263 -3.92 -19.71 -9.64
N THR A 264 -4.83 -19.13 -10.42
CA THR A 264 -5.78 -18.11 -9.94
C THR A 264 -7.02 -18.03 -10.85
N THR A 265 -8.08 -17.45 -10.30
CA THR A 265 -9.31 -17.17 -11.05
C THR A 265 -9.70 -15.72 -10.80
N PHE A 266 -9.95 -14.99 -11.87
CA PHE A 266 -10.46 -13.61 -11.79
C PHE A 266 -11.90 -13.55 -12.27
N VAL A 267 -12.77 -12.97 -11.45
CA VAL A 267 -14.20 -12.82 -11.74
C VAL A 267 -14.50 -11.37 -12.15
N VAL A 268 -15.12 -11.23 -13.32
CA VAL A 268 -15.70 -9.98 -13.83
C VAL A 268 -17.21 -10.14 -13.79
N PRO A 269 -17.92 -9.61 -12.78
CA PRO A 269 -19.37 -9.80 -12.69
C PRO A 269 -20.14 -8.94 -13.70
N ASP A 270 -21.44 -9.16 -13.80
CA ASP A 270 -22.34 -8.27 -14.54
C ASP A 270 -22.26 -6.83 -14.02
N GLY A 271 -22.33 -5.85 -14.91
CA GLY A 271 -22.10 -4.45 -14.60
C GLY A 271 -20.63 -4.03 -14.51
N PHE A 272 -19.70 -4.97 -14.75
CA PHE A 272 -18.26 -4.69 -14.80
C PHE A 272 -17.65 -5.12 -16.13
N GLU A 273 -16.51 -4.53 -16.42
CA GLU A 273 -15.66 -4.87 -17.56
C GLU A 273 -14.19 -4.85 -17.15
N THR A 274 -13.35 -5.51 -17.94
CA THR A 274 -11.90 -5.43 -17.76
C THR A 274 -11.18 -5.23 -19.07
N THR A 275 -10.13 -4.41 -19.06
CA THR A 275 -9.20 -4.22 -20.16
C THR A 275 -7.82 -4.68 -19.74
N ILE A 276 -7.04 -5.22 -20.68
CA ILE A 276 -5.70 -5.77 -20.41
C ILE A 276 -4.68 -4.78 -20.97
N ASP A 277 -3.78 -4.28 -20.12
CA ASP A 277 -2.72 -3.39 -20.56
C ASP A 277 -1.50 -4.10 -21.17
N LYS A 278 -0.52 -3.33 -21.64
CA LYS A 278 0.71 -3.84 -22.22
C LYS A 278 1.57 -4.67 -21.28
N HIS A 279 1.37 -4.58 -19.99
CA HIS A 279 2.05 -5.37 -18.96
C HIS A 279 1.21 -6.55 -18.47
N ARG A 280 0.12 -6.89 -19.18
CA ARG A 280 -0.84 -7.94 -18.83
C ARG A 280 -1.48 -7.75 -17.47
N LEU A 281 -1.76 -6.51 -17.12
CA LEU A 281 -2.57 -6.14 -15.97
C LEU A 281 -4.03 -5.98 -16.42
N PHE A 282 -4.93 -6.62 -15.72
CA PHE A 282 -6.38 -6.51 -15.92
C PHE A 282 -6.91 -5.35 -15.08
N HIS A 283 -7.46 -4.34 -15.74
CA HIS A 283 -8.08 -3.18 -15.11
C HIS A 283 -9.57 -3.39 -14.99
N LEU A 284 -10.07 -3.62 -13.77
CA LEU A 284 -11.49 -3.82 -13.50
C LEU A 284 -12.21 -2.48 -13.36
N LYS A 285 -13.28 -2.29 -14.11
CA LYS A 285 -14.09 -1.07 -14.08
C LYS A 285 -15.57 -1.41 -14.02
N GLU A 286 -16.32 -0.60 -13.28
CA GLU A 286 -17.77 -0.61 -13.31
C GLU A 286 -18.28 0.07 -14.58
N VAL A 287 -19.20 -0.60 -15.27
CA VAL A 287 -19.90 -0.02 -16.44
C VAL A 287 -21.01 0.88 -15.93
N LYS A 288 -20.92 2.17 -16.21
CA LYS A 288 -21.92 3.18 -15.83
C LYS A 288 -23.08 3.22 -16.79
#